data_d53e0a60eaa42c0966a6ae36d77fe81e
#
_entry.id   d53e0a60eaa42c0966a6ae36d77fe81e
#
_cell.length_a   1.000
_cell.length_b   1.000
_cell.length_c   1.000
_cell.angle_alpha   90.00
_cell.angle_beta   90.00
_cell.angle_gamma   90.00
#
_symmetry.space_group_name_H-M   'P 1'
#
loop_
_entity.id
_entity.type
_entity.pdbx_description
1 polymer ?
#
loop_
_entity_poly.entity_id
_entity_poly.type
_entity_poly.pdbx_seq_one_letter_code
_entity_poly.pdbx_strand_id
1 'polypeptide(L)'
;MKKAPSALTKEFRELMVADFRCRFRDLKLLIDPLESRSLSAGRIMDGDYSKIAKFSWQLTMPCPVERYFLIISTVCFFAAVVHTVIELRTKVFRPIRFNFFAIGLGSVFQTAFLWIRGQELGRCPITNLFEVFAFLAWSVALVYMLVGPAYRLSLMGAFTAPLVLLLQGFALIAPIDTRHSGTVPANSWLEFHASMSLVAYGVFALACIAGVMYLLQERQLKTHHLHSIFYHLPPLTNLFAVITRLLWWGFALYTVGIVSGFFTGRPLPRIQVVAAIALWLLYAAILQARHLKWLAPKRVAALCIIGFSAALALLWGITFTAELHHVP
;
A
#
# COMPACT_ATOMS: atom_id res chain seq x y z
N MET A 1 -11.60 -15.33 -39.82
CA MET A 1 -10.44 -14.60 -39.24
C MET A 1 -10.40 -14.79 -37.73
N LYS A 2 -9.53 -15.70 -37.22
CA LYS A 2 -9.34 -15.92 -35.79
C LYS A 2 -8.39 -14.83 -35.25
N LYS A 3 -8.88 -13.95 -34.38
CA LYS A 3 -8.04 -12.96 -33.68
C LYS A 3 -7.06 -13.70 -32.77
N ALA A 4 -5.78 -13.44 -32.95
CA ALA A 4 -4.73 -13.90 -32.02
C ALA A 4 -4.98 -13.34 -30.61
N PRO A 5 -4.81 -14.14 -29.54
CA PRO A 5 -4.96 -13.66 -28.19
C PRO A 5 -3.88 -12.62 -27.87
N SER A 6 -4.29 -11.54 -27.20
CA SER A 6 -3.39 -10.44 -26.81
C SER A 6 -2.26 -10.94 -25.91
N ALA A 7 -1.11 -10.26 -25.92
CA ALA A 7 0.08 -10.61 -25.13
C ALA A 7 -0.25 -10.82 -23.64
N LEU A 8 -1.17 -10.04 -23.10
CA LEU A 8 -1.67 -10.16 -21.71
C LEU A 8 -2.31 -11.52 -21.40
N THR A 9 -3.02 -12.13 -22.39
CA THR A 9 -3.63 -13.47 -22.21
C THR A 9 -2.61 -14.59 -22.30
N LYS A 10 -1.49 -14.38 -22.99
CA LYS A 10 -0.38 -15.34 -23.01
C LYS A 10 0.38 -15.36 -21.67
N GLU A 11 0.75 -14.19 -21.14
CA GLU A 11 1.41 -14.09 -19.83
C GLU A 11 0.54 -14.64 -18.69
N PHE A 12 -0.75 -14.33 -18.68
CA PHE A 12 -1.68 -14.85 -17.69
C PHE A 12 -1.81 -16.37 -17.79
N ARG A 13 -1.79 -16.93 -18.99
CA ARG A 13 -1.82 -18.38 -19.21
C ARG A 13 -0.51 -19.04 -18.78
N GLU A 14 0.63 -18.43 -19.03
CA GLU A 14 1.94 -18.97 -18.61
C GLU A 14 2.10 -18.90 -17.09
N LEU A 15 1.62 -17.86 -16.43
CA LEU A 15 1.56 -17.75 -14.97
C LEU A 15 0.66 -18.83 -14.36
N MET A 16 -0.52 -19.08 -14.94
CA MET A 16 -1.44 -20.13 -14.49
C MET A 16 -0.85 -21.53 -14.70
N VAL A 17 -0.16 -21.77 -15.82
CA VAL A 17 0.47 -23.07 -16.11
C VAL A 17 1.71 -23.30 -15.24
N ALA A 18 2.47 -22.25 -14.93
CA ALA A 18 3.59 -22.34 -13.99
C ALA A 18 3.10 -22.64 -12.57
N ASP A 19 1.98 -22.03 -12.15
CA ASP A 19 1.34 -22.27 -10.86
C ASP A 19 0.80 -23.71 -10.74
N PHE A 20 0.15 -24.23 -11.80
CA PHE A 20 -0.37 -25.59 -11.82
C PHE A 20 0.78 -26.63 -11.76
N ARG A 21 1.92 -26.39 -12.42
CA ARG A 21 3.11 -27.26 -12.33
C ARG A 21 3.75 -27.21 -10.95
N CYS A 22 3.76 -26.08 -10.27
CA CYS A 22 4.26 -25.95 -8.92
C CYS A 22 3.42 -26.79 -7.95
N ARG A 23 2.10 -26.71 -8.04
CA ARG A 23 1.16 -27.46 -7.21
C ARG A 23 1.27 -28.97 -7.39
N PHE A 24 1.47 -29.44 -8.62
CA PHE A 24 1.63 -30.89 -8.91
C PHE A 24 2.97 -31.43 -8.42
N ARG A 25 4.01 -30.61 -8.36
CA ARG A 25 5.34 -31.01 -7.86
C ARG A 25 5.36 -31.12 -6.34
N ASP A 26 4.66 -30.23 -5.63
CA ASP A 26 4.54 -30.28 -4.17
C ASP A 26 3.71 -31.49 -3.72
N LEU A 27 2.66 -31.85 -4.49
CA LEU A 27 1.90 -33.09 -4.25
C LEU A 27 2.75 -34.36 -4.47
N LYS A 28 3.65 -34.33 -5.46
CA LYS A 28 4.58 -35.45 -5.74
C LYS A 28 5.64 -35.62 -4.64
N LEU A 29 6.17 -34.51 -4.10
CA LEU A 29 7.10 -34.50 -2.96
C LEU A 29 6.46 -34.98 -1.65
N LEU A 30 5.15 -34.86 -1.50
CA LEU A 30 4.39 -35.39 -0.37
C LEU A 30 4.11 -36.90 -0.53
N ILE A 31 4.12 -37.45 -1.75
CA ILE A 31 3.82 -38.84 -2.07
C ILE A 31 5.10 -39.70 -2.13
N ASP A 32 6.26 -39.13 -2.43
CA ASP A 32 7.57 -39.79 -2.60
C ASP A 32 8.42 -40.08 -1.33
N PRO A 33 7.98 -39.94 -0.06
CA PRO A 33 8.79 -40.39 1.08
C PRO A 33 8.85 -41.91 1.23
N LEU A 34 8.13 -42.67 0.41
CA LEU A 34 8.08 -44.14 0.53
C LEU A 34 9.02 -44.90 -0.43
N GLU A 35 9.54 -44.24 -1.47
CA GLU A 35 10.36 -44.90 -2.49
C GLU A 35 11.86 -44.68 -2.36
N SER A 36 12.32 -43.75 -1.52
CA SER A 36 13.74 -43.42 -1.37
C SER A 36 14.52 -44.24 -0.35
N ARG A 37 13.95 -45.33 0.19
CA ARG A 37 14.65 -46.22 1.15
C ARG A 37 15.44 -47.36 0.51
N SER A 38 15.58 -47.45 -0.79
CA SER A 38 16.20 -48.61 -1.47
C SER A 38 17.41 -48.33 -2.36
N LEU A 39 18.12 -47.22 -2.19
CA LEU A 39 19.41 -47.07 -2.89
C LEU A 39 20.53 -46.72 -1.90
N SER A 40 21.07 -47.85 -1.35
CA SER A 40 22.28 -47.87 -0.55
C SER A 40 23.54 -47.49 -1.33
N ALA A 41 24.37 -46.67 -0.67
CA ALA A 41 25.83 -46.71 -0.72
C ALA A 41 26.51 -46.93 -2.09
N GLY A 42 26.77 -45.82 -2.78
CA GLY A 42 27.74 -45.73 -3.86
C GLY A 42 28.60 -44.48 -3.68
N ARG A 43 29.86 -44.74 -3.37
CA ARG A 43 31.01 -43.80 -3.25
C ARG A 43 30.92 -42.64 -4.24
N ILE A 44 30.79 -41.41 -3.77
CA ILE A 44 30.85 -40.19 -4.58
C ILE A 44 32.01 -39.38 -4.08
N MET A 45 32.95 -39.15 -5.01
CA MET A 45 34.16 -38.33 -4.84
C MET A 45 33.82 -36.85 -4.59
N ASP A 46 34.66 -36.23 -3.78
CA ASP A 46 34.66 -34.80 -3.48
C ASP A 46 34.67 -33.95 -4.76
N GLY A 47 33.70 -33.10 -4.95
CA GLY A 47 33.66 -32.13 -6.04
C GLY A 47 32.36 -31.38 -6.12
N ASP A 48 32.36 -30.13 -5.62
CA ASP A 48 31.43 -29.07 -6.03
C ASP A 48 30.00 -29.06 -5.51
N TYR A 49 29.76 -29.60 -4.30
CA TYR A 49 28.44 -29.50 -3.63
C TYR A 49 28.00 -28.08 -3.34
N SER A 50 28.93 -27.12 -3.21
CA SER A 50 28.59 -25.73 -2.93
C SER A 50 27.86 -25.01 -4.08
N LYS A 51 28.19 -25.36 -5.33
CA LYS A 51 27.54 -24.82 -6.53
C LYS A 51 26.20 -25.49 -6.81
N ILE A 52 26.12 -26.80 -6.59
CA ILE A 52 24.85 -27.55 -6.74
C ILE A 52 23.86 -27.15 -5.66
N ALA A 53 24.30 -26.98 -4.42
CA ALA A 53 23.48 -26.45 -3.34
C ALA A 53 22.96 -25.03 -3.64
N LYS A 54 23.83 -24.10 -4.09
CA LYS A 54 23.37 -22.74 -4.48
C LYS A 54 22.40 -22.77 -5.66
N PHE A 55 22.59 -23.65 -6.63
CA PHE A 55 21.68 -23.79 -7.77
C PHE A 55 20.35 -24.45 -7.36
N SER A 56 20.34 -25.39 -6.42
CA SER A 56 19.11 -26.02 -5.90
C SER A 56 18.28 -25.05 -5.06
N TRP A 57 18.89 -24.14 -4.32
CA TRP A 57 18.21 -23.08 -3.57
C TRP A 57 17.50 -22.04 -4.46
N GLN A 58 17.98 -21.83 -5.67
CA GLN A 58 17.33 -20.93 -6.64
C GLN A 58 16.12 -21.58 -7.36
N LEU A 59 16.03 -22.91 -7.37
CA LEU A 59 14.95 -23.67 -8.03
C LEU A 59 13.80 -24.05 -7.07
N THR A 60 13.98 -23.96 -5.77
CA THR A 60 12.96 -24.15 -4.75
C THR A 60 12.46 -22.82 -4.17
N MET A 61 12.00 -21.92 -5.02
CA MET A 61 11.12 -20.87 -4.55
C MET A 61 9.75 -21.52 -4.33
N PRO A 62 9.26 -21.73 -3.09
CA PRO A 62 7.86 -22.07 -2.89
C PRO A 62 7.06 -20.95 -3.54
N CYS A 63 6.01 -21.29 -4.30
CA CYS A 63 5.06 -20.29 -4.79
C CYS A 63 4.53 -19.56 -3.55
N PRO A 64 4.84 -18.28 -3.37
CA PRO A 64 4.58 -17.64 -2.10
C PRO A 64 3.06 -17.50 -1.92
N VAL A 65 2.50 -18.29 -1.02
CA VAL A 65 1.07 -18.26 -0.65
C VAL A 65 0.64 -16.82 -0.35
N GLU A 66 1.55 -16.01 0.16
CA GLU A 66 1.35 -14.58 0.42
C GLU A 66 0.90 -13.79 -0.83
N ARG A 67 1.43 -14.12 -2.03
CA ARG A 67 1.08 -13.39 -3.27
C ARG A 67 -0.37 -13.59 -3.70
N TYR A 68 -0.97 -14.73 -3.39
CA TYR A 68 -2.39 -14.95 -3.67
C TYR A 68 -3.27 -13.99 -2.87
N PHE A 69 -2.95 -13.79 -1.58
CA PHE A 69 -3.67 -12.82 -0.75
C PHE A 69 -3.54 -11.38 -1.29
N LEU A 70 -2.36 -11.01 -1.77
CA LEU A 70 -2.14 -9.71 -2.37
C LEU A 70 -2.91 -9.55 -3.69
N ILE A 71 -2.95 -10.58 -4.54
CA ILE A 71 -3.71 -10.56 -5.80
C ILE A 71 -5.22 -10.48 -5.52
N ILE A 72 -5.75 -11.26 -4.57
CA ILE A 72 -7.17 -11.22 -4.19
C ILE A 72 -7.53 -9.83 -3.66
N SER A 73 -6.68 -9.25 -2.79
CA SER A 73 -6.84 -7.87 -2.30
C SER A 73 -6.90 -6.88 -3.45
N THR A 74 -5.99 -6.99 -4.43
CA THR A 74 -5.95 -6.12 -5.61
C THR A 74 -7.21 -6.26 -6.46
N VAL A 75 -7.71 -7.47 -6.65
CA VAL A 75 -8.97 -7.72 -7.37
C VAL A 75 -10.15 -7.08 -6.64
N CYS A 76 -10.20 -7.13 -5.31
CA CYS A 76 -11.23 -6.46 -4.51
C CYS A 76 -11.19 -4.94 -4.69
N PHE A 77 -9.99 -4.33 -4.64
CA PHE A 77 -9.83 -2.88 -4.87
C PHE A 77 -10.17 -2.50 -6.32
N PHE A 78 -9.77 -3.32 -7.28
CA PHE A 78 -10.13 -3.12 -8.68
C PHE A 78 -11.65 -3.19 -8.89
N ALA A 79 -12.33 -4.16 -8.28
CA ALA A 79 -13.80 -4.26 -8.33
C ALA A 79 -14.48 -3.01 -7.75
N ALA A 80 -13.95 -2.44 -6.66
CA ALA A 80 -14.46 -1.19 -6.10
C ALA A 80 -14.29 -0.02 -7.09
N VAL A 81 -13.16 0.06 -7.80
CA VAL A 81 -12.93 1.09 -8.83
C VAL A 81 -13.87 0.90 -10.01
N VAL A 82 -14.00 -0.32 -10.53
CA VAL A 82 -14.91 -0.62 -11.65
C VAL A 82 -16.34 -0.26 -11.30
N HIS A 83 -16.81 -0.64 -10.11
CA HIS A 83 -18.15 -0.27 -9.62
C HIS A 83 -18.31 1.25 -9.57
N THR A 84 -17.34 1.97 -9.05
CA THR A 84 -17.36 3.44 -9.03
C THR A 84 -17.47 4.03 -10.44
N VAL A 85 -16.69 3.52 -11.41
CA VAL A 85 -16.72 4.01 -12.79
C VAL A 85 -18.08 3.73 -13.45
N ILE A 86 -18.69 2.56 -13.18
CA ILE A 86 -20.02 2.22 -13.69
C ILE A 86 -21.07 3.18 -13.12
N GLU A 87 -21.06 3.44 -11.79
CA GLU A 87 -21.98 4.40 -11.17
C GLU A 87 -21.83 5.82 -11.72
N LEU A 88 -20.59 6.24 -11.94
CA LEU A 88 -20.31 7.55 -12.56
C LEU A 88 -20.89 7.66 -13.98
N ARG A 89 -20.85 6.57 -14.75
CA ARG A 89 -21.38 6.55 -16.13
C ARG A 89 -22.90 6.43 -16.20
N THR A 90 -23.48 5.64 -15.32
CA THR A 90 -24.94 5.39 -15.32
C THR A 90 -25.76 6.52 -14.68
N LYS A 91 -25.10 7.49 -14.03
CA LYS A 91 -25.73 8.58 -13.26
C LYS A 91 -26.73 8.11 -12.20
N VAL A 92 -26.80 6.82 -11.93
CA VAL A 92 -27.62 6.21 -10.86
C VAL A 92 -26.70 5.94 -9.69
N PHE A 93 -26.68 6.88 -8.75
CA PHE A 93 -25.88 6.76 -7.56
C PHE A 93 -26.69 6.00 -6.48
N ARG A 94 -26.35 4.76 -6.22
CA ARG A 94 -26.88 4.00 -5.07
C ARG A 94 -25.97 4.21 -3.86
N PRO A 95 -26.49 4.36 -2.62
CA PRO A 95 -25.65 4.53 -1.43
C PRO A 95 -24.68 3.36 -1.30
N ILE A 96 -23.40 3.65 -1.33
CA ILE A 96 -22.28 2.79 -1.72
C ILE A 96 -21.87 1.88 -0.56
N ARG A 97 -22.70 0.94 -0.22
CA ARG A 97 -22.27 -0.16 0.65
C ARG A 97 -21.25 -1.09 -0.05
N PHE A 98 -21.37 -1.24 -1.39
CA PHE A 98 -20.50 -2.13 -2.15
C PHE A 98 -19.02 -1.71 -2.07
N ASN A 99 -18.69 -0.44 -2.31
CA ASN A 99 -17.30 0.03 -2.22
C ASN A 99 -16.72 -0.13 -0.81
N PHE A 100 -17.54 0.10 0.22
CA PHE A 100 -17.13 -0.13 1.59
C PHE A 100 -16.80 -1.61 1.85
N PHE A 101 -17.66 -2.53 1.42
CA PHE A 101 -17.43 -3.96 1.59
C PHE A 101 -16.27 -4.47 0.73
N ALA A 102 -16.13 -4.00 -0.51
CA ALA A 102 -15.05 -4.40 -1.40
C ALA A 102 -13.67 -3.92 -0.86
N ILE A 103 -13.57 -2.66 -0.40
CA ILE A 103 -12.35 -2.14 0.23
C ILE A 103 -12.09 -2.87 1.55
N GLY A 104 -13.12 -3.14 2.35
CA GLY A 104 -13.00 -3.89 3.61
C GLY A 104 -12.47 -5.30 3.38
N LEU A 105 -13.06 -6.03 2.45
CA LEU A 105 -12.62 -7.38 2.10
C LEU A 105 -11.17 -7.37 1.56
N GLY A 106 -10.85 -6.42 0.67
CA GLY A 106 -9.49 -6.21 0.20
C GLY A 106 -8.50 -5.95 1.34
N SER A 107 -8.89 -5.12 2.33
CA SER A 107 -8.07 -4.84 3.52
C SER A 107 -7.83 -6.08 4.38
N VAL A 108 -8.81 -6.97 4.53
CA VAL A 108 -8.66 -8.24 5.26
C VAL A 108 -7.62 -9.13 4.58
N PHE A 109 -7.72 -9.32 3.25
CA PHE A 109 -6.74 -10.10 2.50
C PHE A 109 -5.35 -9.45 2.52
N GLN A 110 -5.26 -8.14 2.50
CA GLN A 110 -3.98 -7.44 2.60
C GLN A 110 -3.37 -7.55 3.99
N THR A 111 -4.20 -7.58 5.04
CA THR A 111 -3.72 -7.88 6.40
C THR A 111 -3.16 -9.28 6.48
N ALA A 112 -3.83 -10.28 5.88
CA ALA A 112 -3.32 -11.65 5.82
C ALA A 112 -1.98 -11.72 5.05
N PHE A 113 -1.85 -11.00 3.92
CA PHE A 113 -0.60 -10.87 3.18
C PHE A 113 0.53 -10.31 4.05
N LEU A 114 0.30 -9.17 4.70
CA LEU A 114 1.30 -8.52 5.55
C LEU A 114 1.67 -9.39 6.76
N TRP A 115 0.70 -10.11 7.33
CA TRP A 115 0.92 -11.02 8.45
C TRP A 115 1.82 -12.19 8.06
N ILE A 116 1.49 -12.90 6.97
CA ILE A 116 2.26 -14.07 6.50
C ILE A 116 3.69 -13.63 6.16
N ARG A 117 3.84 -12.52 5.43
CA ARG A 117 5.14 -11.98 5.06
C ARG A 117 5.95 -11.55 6.28
N GLY A 118 5.30 -10.94 7.27
CA GLY A 118 5.94 -10.59 8.54
C GLY A 118 6.44 -11.80 9.31
N GLN A 119 5.69 -12.90 9.32
CA GLN A 119 6.11 -14.17 9.93
C GLN A 119 7.33 -14.78 9.20
N GLU A 120 7.32 -14.78 7.87
CA GLU A 120 8.44 -15.28 7.07
C GLU A 120 9.73 -14.47 7.27
N LEU A 121 9.61 -13.14 7.40
CA LEU A 121 10.75 -12.25 7.60
C LEU A 121 11.19 -12.17 9.08
N GLY A 122 10.36 -12.64 10.03
CA GLY A 122 10.57 -12.47 11.48
C GLY A 122 10.57 -11.01 11.92
N ARG A 123 9.98 -10.10 11.11
CA ARG A 123 9.92 -8.65 11.35
C ARG A 123 8.78 -8.01 10.56
N CYS A 124 8.46 -6.75 10.86
CA CYS A 124 7.44 -6.01 10.11
C CYS A 124 7.86 -5.86 8.63
N PRO A 125 6.97 -6.17 7.66
CA PRO A 125 7.26 -6.13 6.23
C PRO A 125 7.23 -4.68 5.69
N ILE A 126 8.31 -3.94 5.94
CA ILE A 126 8.51 -2.54 5.53
C ILE A 126 9.98 -2.28 5.15
N THR A 127 10.64 -3.31 4.60
CA THR A 127 12.09 -3.27 4.37
C THR A 127 12.47 -2.87 2.95
N ASN A 128 11.59 -3.06 2.00
CA ASN A 128 11.79 -2.68 0.60
C ASN A 128 10.62 -1.81 0.10
N LEU A 129 10.80 -1.19 -1.06
CA LEU A 129 9.82 -0.27 -1.64
C LEU A 129 8.46 -0.95 -1.90
N PHE A 130 8.48 -2.22 -2.33
CA PHE A 130 7.27 -3.03 -2.51
C PHE A 130 6.46 -3.13 -1.20
N GLU A 131 7.10 -3.52 -0.11
CA GLU A 131 6.47 -3.68 1.20
C GLU A 131 5.95 -2.34 1.76
N VAL A 132 6.73 -1.27 1.59
CA VAL A 132 6.34 0.08 2.01
C VAL A 132 5.07 0.55 1.29
N PHE A 133 4.98 0.38 -0.04
CA PHE A 133 3.77 0.75 -0.78
C PHE A 133 2.59 -0.17 -0.48
N ALA A 134 2.81 -1.47 -0.31
CA ALA A 134 1.77 -2.40 0.12
C ALA A 134 1.24 -2.03 1.52
N PHE A 135 2.12 -1.72 2.47
CA PHE A 135 1.74 -1.28 3.81
C PHE A 135 1.00 0.07 3.79
N LEU A 136 1.45 1.01 2.95
CA LEU A 136 0.79 2.31 2.79
C LEU A 136 -0.62 2.14 2.19
N ALA A 137 -0.80 1.31 1.16
CA ALA A 137 -2.10 0.99 0.59
C ALA A 137 -3.05 0.41 1.64
N TRP A 138 -2.54 -0.53 2.46
CA TRP A 138 -3.26 -1.09 3.61
C TRP A 138 -3.64 -0.01 4.63
N SER A 139 -2.71 0.87 4.99
CA SER A 139 -2.96 1.97 5.94
C SER A 139 -4.08 2.89 5.46
N VAL A 140 -4.07 3.28 4.17
CA VAL A 140 -5.12 4.12 3.58
C VAL A 140 -6.48 3.42 3.65
N ALA A 141 -6.54 2.14 3.28
CA ALA A 141 -7.77 1.36 3.31
C ALA A 141 -8.29 1.16 4.76
N LEU A 142 -7.39 0.87 5.71
CA LEU A 142 -7.73 0.73 7.14
C LEU A 142 -8.30 2.04 7.70
N VAL A 143 -7.62 3.17 7.47
CA VAL A 143 -8.07 4.49 7.96
C VAL A 143 -9.41 4.85 7.32
N TYR A 144 -9.62 4.53 6.03
CA TYR A 144 -10.92 4.70 5.38
C TYR A 144 -12.02 3.88 6.07
N MET A 145 -11.74 2.62 6.43
CA MET A 145 -12.71 1.77 7.14
C MET A 145 -13.12 2.35 8.51
N LEU A 146 -12.19 3.03 9.20
CA LEU A 146 -12.45 3.68 10.49
C LEU A 146 -13.21 5.01 10.33
N VAL A 147 -12.82 5.81 9.34
CA VAL A 147 -13.30 7.20 9.17
C VAL A 147 -14.57 7.26 8.33
N GLY A 148 -14.69 6.45 7.29
CA GLY A 148 -15.80 6.49 6.34
C GLY A 148 -17.18 6.37 6.99
N PRO A 149 -17.43 5.36 7.83
CA PRO A 149 -18.70 5.21 8.53
C PRO A 149 -18.99 6.31 9.55
N ALA A 150 -17.95 6.75 10.28
CA ALA A 150 -18.07 7.76 11.33
C ALA A 150 -18.57 9.11 10.79
N TYR A 151 -18.24 9.44 9.56
CA TYR A 151 -18.62 10.72 8.94
C TYR A 151 -19.68 10.59 7.84
N ARG A 152 -20.26 9.40 7.64
CA ARG A 152 -21.24 9.11 6.58
C ARG A 152 -20.77 9.56 5.19
N LEU A 153 -19.48 9.45 4.92
CA LEU A 153 -18.84 9.85 3.66
C LEU A 153 -19.00 8.74 2.61
N SER A 154 -20.23 8.54 2.12
CA SER A 154 -20.51 7.47 1.17
C SER A 154 -19.70 7.57 -0.13
N LEU A 155 -19.36 8.78 -0.56
CA LEU A 155 -18.56 9.01 -1.76
C LEU A 155 -17.03 8.89 -1.52
N MET A 156 -16.55 8.94 -0.29
CA MET A 156 -15.12 8.90 -0.01
C MET A 156 -14.47 7.59 -0.49
N GLY A 157 -15.23 6.48 -0.41
CA GLY A 157 -14.78 5.18 -0.95
C GLY A 157 -14.52 5.20 -2.45
N ALA A 158 -15.32 5.95 -3.22
CA ALA A 158 -15.13 6.11 -4.65
C ALA A 158 -13.81 6.79 -5.02
N PHE A 159 -13.31 7.68 -4.17
CA PHE A 159 -12.01 8.34 -4.35
C PHE A 159 -10.87 7.56 -3.67
N THR A 160 -11.16 6.81 -2.61
CA THR A 160 -10.15 6.01 -1.90
C THR A 160 -9.74 4.79 -2.71
N ALA A 161 -10.69 4.10 -3.36
CA ALA A 161 -10.42 2.89 -4.12
C ALA A 161 -9.38 3.10 -5.26
N PRO A 162 -9.45 4.16 -6.11
CA PRO A 162 -8.44 4.42 -7.11
C PRO A 162 -7.05 4.69 -6.51
N LEU A 163 -6.97 5.42 -5.39
CA LEU A 163 -5.69 5.70 -4.75
C LEU A 163 -5.06 4.43 -4.19
N VAL A 164 -5.84 3.60 -3.47
CA VAL A 164 -5.35 2.32 -2.93
C VAL A 164 -4.92 1.39 -4.06
N LEU A 165 -5.71 1.30 -5.14
CA LEU A 165 -5.36 0.49 -6.31
C LEU A 165 -4.07 1.00 -6.99
N LEU A 166 -3.88 2.32 -7.08
CA LEU A 166 -2.67 2.91 -7.66
C LEU A 166 -1.42 2.58 -6.82
N LEU A 167 -1.50 2.74 -5.50
CA LEU A 167 -0.40 2.41 -4.58
C LEU A 167 -0.06 0.92 -4.64
N GLN A 168 -1.08 0.05 -4.65
CA GLN A 168 -0.90 -1.39 -4.73
C GLN A 168 -0.43 -1.84 -6.12
N GLY A 169 -0.96 -1.24 -7.19
CA GLY A 169 -0.54 -1.50 -8.56
C GLY A 169 0.92 -1.12 -8.78
N PHE A 170 1.37 0.00 -8.21
CA PHE A 170 2.77 0.39 -8.23
C PHE A 170 3.66 -0.66 -7.55
N ALA A 171 3.24 -1.17 -6.38
CA ALA A 171 3.95 -2.24 -5.69
C ALA A 171 4.04 -3.53 -6.56
N LEU A 172 2.97 -3.90 -7.28
CA LEU A 172 2.94 -5.13 -8.09
C LEU A 172 3.75 -5.05 -9.39
N ILE A 173 3.81 -3.86 -10.02
CA ILE A 173 4.49 -3.65 -11.31
C ILE A 173 5.99 -3.51 -11.13
N ALA A 174 6.44 -2.91 -10.06
CA ALA A 174 7.85 -2.68 -9.82
C ALA A 174 8.53 -4.01 -9.45
N PRO A 175 9.61 -4.43 -10.16
CA PRO A 175 10.38 -5.63 -9.83
C PRO A 175 11.26 -5.39 -8.58
N ILE A 176 10.67 -4.88 -7.51
CA ILE A 176 11.34 -4.32 -6.34
C ILE A 176 11.23 -5.27 -5.14
N ASP A 177 10.77 -6.50 -5.37
CA ASP A 177 10.73 -7.53 -4.32
C ASP A 177 12.12 -8.15 -4.13
N THR A 178 13.10 -7.32 -3.81
CA THR A 178 14.43 -7.77 -3.43
C THR A 178 14.38 -8.25 -1.99
N ARG A 179 14.32 -9.56 -1.80
CA ARG A 179 14.48 -10.17 -0.49
C ARG A 179 15.93 -9.99 -0.04
N HIS A 180 16.17 -8.97 0.76
CA HIS A 180 17.46 -8.81 1.41
C HIS A 180 17.62 -9.91 2.47
N SER A 181 18.36 -10.95 2.12
CA SER A 181 18.76 -12.04 3.03
C SER A 181 19.75 -11.57 4.11
N GLY A 182 19.91 -10.28 4.30
CA GLY A 182 20.77 -9.72 5.32
C GLY A 182 20.17 -9.91 6.71
N THR A 183 20.95 -10.48 7.61
CA THR A 183 20.67 -10.59 9.06
C THR A 183 20.74 -9.22 9.74
N VAL A 184 19.94 -8.27 9.29
CA VAL A 184 19.77 -7.02 10.05
C VAL A 184 18.94 -7.39 11.27
N PRO A 185 19.48 -7.29 12.50
CA PRO A 185 18.75 -7.64 13.68
C PRO A 185 17.46 -6.82 13.77
N ALA A 186 16.33 -7.48 14.06
CA ALA A 186 15.05 -6.84 14.24
C ALA A 186 15.19 -5.76 15.34
N ASN A 187 14.76 -4.56 15.03
CA ASN A 187 14.75 -3.45 15.98
C ASN A 187 13.31 -2.95 16.13
N SER A 188 12.68 -3.35 17.23
CA SER A 188 11.27 -3.03 17.48
C SER A 188 10.95 -1.53 17.43
N TRP A 189 11.90 -0.67 17.84
CA TRP A 189 11.72 0.78 17.74
C TRP A 189 11.74 1.29 16.30
N LEU A 190 12.60 0.71 15.45
CA LEU A 190 12.65 1.05 14.03
C LEU A 190 11.36 0.62 13.32
N GLU A 191 10.88 -0.59 13.61
CA GLU A 191 9.63 -1.11 13.05
C GLU A 191 8.42 -0.28 13.51
N PHE A 192 8.39 0.10 14.79
CA PHE A 192 7.36 0.98 15.34
C PHE A 192 7.39 2.36 14.69
N HIS A 193 8.57 2.98 14.57
CA HIS A 193 8.78 4.26 13.88
C HIS A 193 8.23 4.23 12.45
N ALA A 194 8.64 3.24 11.67
CA ALA A 194 8.25 3.12 10.27
C ALA A 194 6.74 2.83 10.13
N SER A 195 6.19 1.93 10.93
CA SER A 195 4.76 1.60 10.92
C SER A 195 3.90 2.80 11.29
N MET A 196 4.24 3.53 12.36
CA MET A 196 3.50 4.73 12.79
C MET A 196 3.55 5.84 11.73
N SER A 197 4.72 6.04 11.11
CA SER A 197 4.88 7.01 10.03
C SER A 197 4.05 6.66 8.81
N LEU A 198 4.00 5.38 8.40
CA LEU A 198 3.19 4.92 7.27
C LEU A 198 1.69 5.02 7.56
N VAL A 199 1.25 4.73 8.79
CA VAL A 199 -0.15 4.94 9.20
C VAL A 199 -0.50 6.43 9.16
N ALA A 200 0.39 7.31 9.62
CA ALA A 200 0.20 8.75 9.50
C ALA A 200 0.07 9.20 8.04
N TYR A 201 0.88 8.65 7.13
CA TYR A 201 0.74 8.91 5.69
C TYR A 201 -0.61 8.42 5.15
N GLY A 202 -1.13 7.29 5.64
CA GLY A 202 -2.49 6.83 5.32
C GLY A 202 -3.57 7.83 5.74
N VAL A 203 -3.43 8.46 6.91
CA VAL A 203 -4.33 9.52 7.39
C VAL A 203 -4.20 10.79 6.52
N PHE A 204 -2.98 11.18 6.16
CA PHE A 204 -2.76 12.32 5.25
C PHE A 204 -3.28 12.06 3.84
N ALA A 205 -3.22 10.80 3.37
CA ALA A 205 -3.83 10.39 2.12
C ALA A 205 -5.35 10.62 2.12
N LEU A 206 -6.03 10.25 3.21
CA LEU A 206 -7.46 10.52 3.34
C LEU A 206 -7.78 12.00 3.46
N ALA A 207 -6.93 12.78 4.14
CA ALA A 207 -7.06 14.24 4.16
C ALA A 207 -6.90 14.85 2.75
N CYS A 208 -5.96 14.32 1.97
CA CYS A 208 -5.79 14.67 0.55
C CYS A 208 -7.05 14.36 -0.27
N ILE A 209 -7.60 13.14 -0.16
CA ILE A 209 -8.84 12.74 -0.84
C ILE A 209 -9.99 13.67 -0.46
N ALA A 210 -10.19 13.95 0.83
CA ALA A 210 -11.21 14.89 1.30
C ALA A 210 -10.96 16.31 0.74
N GLY A 211 -9.68 16.71 0.59
CA GLY A 211 -9.28 17.97 -0.06
C GLY A 211 -9.66 18.01 -1.54
N VAL A 212 -9.41 16.92 -2.29
CA VAL A 212 -9.83 16.81 -3.69
C VAL A 212 -11.36 16.93 -3.80
N MET A 213 -12.10 16.18 -2.97
CA MET A 213 -13.56 16.25 -2.93
C MET A 213 -14.04 17.68 -2.64
N TYR A 214 -13.42 18.36 -1.67
CA TYR A 214 -13.74 19.74 -1.33
C TYR A 214 -13.55 20.70 -2.52
N LEU A 215 -12.41 20.62 -3.20
CA LEU A 215 -12.11 21.51 -4.35
C LEU A 215 -13.03 21.22 -5.56
N LEU A 216 -13.33 19.96 -5.82
CA LEU A 216 -14.28 19.59 -6.88
C LEU A 216 -15.67 20.13 -6.59
N GLN A 217 -16.15 19.97 -5.36
CA GLN A 217 -17.46 20.47 -4.96
C GLN A 217 -17.53 22.01 -4.98
N GLU A 218 -16.50 22.70 -4.46
CA GLU A 218 -16.44 24.16 -4.51
C GLU A 218 -16.47 24.69 -5.95
N ARG A 219 -15.70 24.03 -6.85
CA ARG A 219 -15.68 24.41 -8.28
C ARG A 219 -17.06 24.30 -8.92
N GLN A 220 -17.78 23.21 -8.66
CA GLN A 220 -19.09 22.97 -9.27
C GLN A 220 -20.18 23.90 -8.72
N LEU A 221 -20.16 24.20 -7.42
CA LEU A 221 -21.05 25.21 -6.84
C LEU A 221 -20.87 26.57 -7.51
N LYS A 222 -19.62 26.92 -7.87
CA LYS A 222 -19.33 28.20 -8.56
C LYS A 222 -19.75 28.24 -10.02
N THR A 223 -19.73 27.08 -10.69
CA THR A 223 -20.07 27.02 -12.13
C THR A 223 -21.56 26.79 -12.39
N HIS A 224 -22.37 26.60 -11.34
CA HIS A 224 -23.80 26.27 -11.42
C HIS A 224 -24.13 25.03 -12.25
N HIS A 225 -23.12 24.23 -12.66
CA HIS A 225 -23.27 22.97 -13.37
C HIS A 225 -23.28 21.82 -12.36
N LEU A 226 -24.45 21.55 -11.79
CA LEU A 226 -24.62 20.46 -10.83
C LEU A 226 -24.83 19.13 -11.59
N HIS A 227 -23.78 18.32 -11.69
CA HIS A 227 -23.95 16.94 -12.09
C HIS A 227 -24.64 16.14 -10.97
N SER A 228 -25.50 15.18 -11.33
CA SER A 228 -26.33 14.38 -10.40
C SER A 228 -25.55 13.71 -9.25
N ILE A 229 -24.25 13.47 -9.43
CA ILE A 229 -23.35 12.88 -8.42
C ILE A 229 -23.17 13.78 -7.21
N PHE A 230 -23.27 15.08 -7.37
CA PHE A 230 -22.96 16.06 -6.32
C PHE A 230 -24.06 16.28 -5.31
N TYR A 231 -25.30 15.87 -5.61
CA TYR A 231 -26.38 15.85 -4.62
C TYR A 231 -26.12 14.87 -3.47
N HIS A 232 -25.16 13.93 -3.65
CA HIS A 232 -24.79 12.93 -2.64
C HIS A 232 -23.51 13.28 -1.87
N LEU A 233 -22.81 14.37 -2.24
CA LEU A 233 -21.67 14.87 -1.48
C LEU A 233 -22.11 15.49 -0.16
N PRO A 234 -21.39 15.25 0.93
CA PRO A 234 -21.64 15.89 2.20
C PRO A 234 -21.42 17.41 2.07
N PRO A 235 -22.10 18.24 2.90
CA PRO A 235 -21.90 19.68 2.87
C PRO A 235 -20.43 20.08 2.99
N LEU A 236 -20.01 21.15 2.31
CA LEU A 236 -18.61 21.64 2.35
C LEU A 236 -18.08 21.86 3.77
N THR A 237 -18.96 22.27 4.69
CA THR A 237 -18.61 22.48 6.10
C THR A 237 -18.21 21.18 6.78
N ASN A 238 -18.95 20.09 6.52
CA ASN A 238 -18.64 18.77 7.08
C ASN A 238 -17.34 18.21 6.48
N LEU A 239 -17.17 18.36 5.16
CA LEU A 239 -15.96 17.91 4.46
C LEU A 239 -14.71 18.63 4.98
N PHE A 240 -14.82 19.94 5.22
CA PHE A 240 -13.75 20.74 5.80
C PHE A 240 -13.44 20.34 7.25
N ALA A 241 -14.47 20.03 8.04
CA ALA A 241 -14.28 19.52 9.40
C ALA A 241 -13.53 18.19 9.39
N VAL A 242 -13.85 17.29 8.44
CA VAL A 242 -13.13 16.01 8.25
C VAL A 242 -11.66 16.25 7.90
N ILE A 243 -11.37 17.13 6.92
CA ILE A 243 -9.99 17.49 6.56
C ILE A 243 -9.22 17.94 7.80
N THR A 244 -9.79 18.85 8.58
CA THR A 244 -9.11 19.41 9.77
C THR A 244 -8.83 18.31 10.81
N ARG A 245 -9.80 17.42 11.07
CA ARG A 245 -9.62 16.31 12.03
C ARG A 245 -8.59 15.31 11.55
N LEU A 246 -8.60 14.95 10.27
CA LEU A 246 -7.60 14.04 9.69
C LEU A 246 -6.20 14.66 9.75
N LEU A 247 -6.05 15.96 9.49
CA LEU A 247 -4.77 16.63 9.66
C LEU A 247 -4.24 16.54 11.09
N TRP A 248 -5.08 16.77 12.10
CA TRP A 248 -4.70 16.67 13.50
C TRP A 248 -4.29 15.23 13.88
N TRP A 249 -5.09 14.23 13.50
CA TRP A 249 -4.75 12.83 13.76
C TRP A 249 -3.49 12.39 13.02
N GLY A 250 -3.35 12.76 11.75
CA GLY A 250 -2.15 12.46 10.97
C GLY A 250 -0.91 13.11 11.56
N PHE A 251 -1.00 14.38 11.99
CA PHE A 251 0.09 15.11 12.62
C PHE A 251 0.50 14.49 13.97
N ALA A 252 -0.47 14.11 14.81
CA ALA A 252 -0.20 13.45 16.07
C ALA A 252 0.51 12.09 15.87
N LEU A 253 0.01 11.24 14.97
CA LEU A 253 0.63 9.95 14.66
C LEU A 253 2.02 10.13 14.05
N TYR A 254 2.20 11.12 13.17
CA TYR A 254 3.48 11.41 12.56
C TYR A 254 4.51 11.92 13.58
N THR A 255 4.07 12.73 14.55
CA THR A 255 4.91 13.18 15.67
C THR A 255 5.36 12.00 16.53
N VAL A 256 4.45 11.07 16.87
CA VAL A 256 4.80 9.83 17.59
C VAL A 256 5.79 9.01 16.76
N GLY A 257 5.58 8.91 15.44
CA GLY A 257 6.52 8.27 14.52
C GLY A 257 7.91 8.90 14.59
N ILE A 258 8.04 10.22 14.47
CA ILE A 258 9.33 10.91 14.54
C ILE A 258 10.00 10.71 15.90
N VAL A 259 9.25 10.89 16.98
CA VAL A 259 9.79 10.73 18.35
C VAL A 259 10.32 9.33 18.57
N SER A 260 9.59 8.29 18.11
CA SER A 260 10.06 6.90 18.22
C SER A 260 11.34 6.64 17.42
N GLY A 261 11.58 7.41 16.35
CA GLY A 261 12.82 7.34 15.58
C GLY A 261 14.09 7.66 16.39
N PHE A 262 14.00 8.49 17.41
CA PHE A 262 15.14 8.79 18.28
C PHE A 262 15.54 7.62 19.20
N PHE A 263 14.62 6.68 19.44
CA PHE A 263 14.87 5.50 20.30
C PHE A 263 15.43 4.31 19.51
N THR A 264 15.63 4.45 18.21
CA THR A 264 16.14 3.35 17.36
C THR A 264 17.59 2.98 17.64
N GLY A 265 18.35 3.87 18.30
CA GLY A 265 19.77 3.66 18.63
C GLY A 265 20.70 3.58 17.41
N ARG A 266 20.19 3.82 16.20
CA ARG A 266 20.97 3.82 14.95
C ARG A 266 20.99 5.22 14.33
N PRO A 267 22.14 5.66 13.78
CA PRO A 267 22.20 6.91 13.06
C PRO A 267 21.33 6.80 11.78
N LEU A 268 20.24 7.56 11.73
CA LEU A 268 19.44 7.67 10.52
C LEU A 268 20.19 8.53 9.49
N PRO A 269 20.09 8.23 8.19
CA PRO A 269 20.66 9.06 7.14
C PRO A 269 20.15 10.51 7.27
N ARG A 270 21.07 11.46 7.22
CA ARG A 270 20.75 12.89 7.42
C ARG A 270 19.62 13.37 6.53
N ILE A 271 19.59 12.90 5.27
CA ILE A 271 18.55 13.29 4.30
C ILE A 271 17.15 12.84 4.75
N GLN A 272 17.04 11.65 5.36
CA GLN A 272 15.76 11.15 5.87
C GLN A 272 15.26 11.98 7.05
N VAL A 273 16.16 12.35 7.96
CA VAL A 273 15.84 13.20 9.12
C VAL A 273 15.40 14.59 8.67
N VAL A 274 16.13 15.20 7.75
CA VAL A 274 15.80 16.53 7.20
C VAL A 274 14.45 16.49 6.49
N ALA A 275 14.20 15.47 5.66
CA ALA A 275 12.94 15.30 4.94
C ALA A 275 11.76 15.10 5.92
N ALA A 276 11.93 14.28 6.96
CA ALA A 276 10.91 14.06 7.99
C ALA A 276 10.58 15.35 8.75
N ILE A 277 11.60 16.11 9.16
CA ILE A 277 11.41 17.40 9.85
C ILE A 277 10.76 18.42 8.91
N ALA A 278 11.18 18.50 7.66
CA ALA A 278 10.59 19.42 6.68
C ALA A 278 9.09 19.14 6.47
N LEU A 279 8.72 17.86 6.35
CA LEU A 279 7.32 17.45 6.23
C LEU A 279 6.53 17.74 7.51
N TRP A 280 7.11 17.51 8.67
CA TRP A 280 6.51 17.85 9.97
C TRP A 280 6.24 19.34 10.08
N LEU A 281 7.23 20.20 9.74
CA LEU A 281 7.08 21.65 9.73
C LEU A 281 6.01 22.12 8.76
N LEU A 282 5.91 21.50 7.58
CA LEU A 282 4.87 21.80 6.60
C LEU A 282 3.47 21.57 7.19
N TYR A 283 3.21 20.40 7.78
CA TYR A 283 1.90 20.10 8.38
C TYR A 283 1.63 20.93 9.64
N ALA A 284 2.66 21.19 10.45
CA ALA A 284 2.55 22.11 11.59
C ALA A 284 2.14 23.53 11.13
N ALA A 285 2.79 24.04 10.08
CA ALA A 285 2.47 25.35 9.50
C ALA A 285 1.03 25.41 8.94
N ILE A 286 0.56 24.34 8.25
CA ILE A 286 -0.81 24.25 7.75
C ILE A 286 -1.81 24.29 8.92
N LEU A 287 -1.58 23.51 9.97
CA LEU A 287 -2.42 23.45 11.16
C LEU A 287 -2.44 24.76 11.92
N GLN A 288 -1.26 25.39 12.12
CA GLN A 288 -1.13 26.69 12.79
C GLN A 288 -1.82 27.80 12.00
N ALA A 289 -1.58 27.89 10.69
CA ALA A 289 -2.22 28.88 9.84
C ALA A 289 -3.75 28.70 9.76
N ARG A 290 -4.22 27.43 9.87
CA ARG A 290 -5.64 27.11 9.99
C ARG A 290 -6.20 27.55 11.34
N HIS A 291 -5.49 27.30 12.45
CA HIS A 291 -5.89 27.70 13.80
C HIS A 291 -6.02 29.21 13.91
N LEU A 292 -5.07 29.94 13.36
CA LEU A 292 -5.07 31.41 13.32
C LEU A 292 -6.06 31.99 12.28
N LYS A 293 -6.81 31.14 11.56
CA LYS A 293 -7.77 31.57 10.52
C LYS A 293 -7.13 32.36 9.35
N TRP A 294 -5.82 32.27 9.16
CA TRP A 294 -5.11 32.96 8.06
C TRP A 294 -5.38 32.30 6.69
N LEU A 295 -5.71 31.02 6.70
CA LEU A 295 -5.97 30.27 5.47
C LEU A 295 -7.47 30.03 5.26
N ALA A 296 -7.94 30.42 4.07
CA ALA A 296 -9.28 30.02 3.61
C ALA A 296 -9.37 28.49 3.45
N PRO A 297 -10.54 27.88 3.66
CA PRO A 297 -10.74 26.43 3.53
C PRO A 297 -10.22 25.83 2.23
N LYS A 298 -10.39 26.55 1.11
CA LYS A 298 -9.87 26.15 -0.20
C LYS A 298 -8.34 26.01 -0.21
N ARG A 299 -7.62 26.93 0.42
CA ARG A 299 -6.15 26.89 0.48
C ARG A 299 -5.68 25.73 1.35
N VAL A 300 -6.36 25.45 2.47
CA VAL A 300 -6.07 24.29 3.32
C VAL A 300 -6.25 23.00 2.52
N ALA A 301 -7.36 22.84 1.79
CA ALA A 301 -7.61 21.67 0.95
C ALA A 301 -6.52 21.48 -0.12
N ALA A 302 -6.10 22.57 -0.79
CA ALA A 302 -5.01 22.50 -1.78
C ALA A 302 -3.66 22.14 -1.13
N LEU A 303 -3.35 22.69 0.04
CA LEU A 303 -2.12 22.37 0.78
C LEU A 303 -2.09 20.93 1.26
N CYS A 304 -3.23 20.30 1.60
CA CYS A 304 -3.30 18.88 1.91
C CYS A 304 -2.90 18.02 0.71
N ILE A 305 -3.34 18.39 -0.50
CA ILE A 305 -2.99 17.67 -1.73
C ILE A 305 -1.48 17.80 -2.01
N ILE A 306 -0.96 19.03 -1.98
CA ILE A 306 0.46 19.30 -2.20
C ILE A 306 1.31 18.62 -1.14
N GLY A 307 0.92 18.69 0.13
CA GLY A 307 1.64 18.08 1.24
C GLY A 307 1.72 16.55 1.13
N PHE A 308 0.61 15.90 0.76
CA PHE A 308 0.62 14.45 0.57
C PHE A 308 1.42 14.04 -0.68
N SER A 309 1.31 14.78 -1.79
CA SER A 309 2.12 14.52 -2.98
C SER A 309 3.62 14.67 -2.69
N ALA A 310 4.00 15.69 -1.91
CA ALA A 310 5.37 15.87 -1.46
C ALA A 310 5.83 14.72 -0.54
N ALA A 311 4.96 14.25 0.37
CA ALA A 311 5.25 13.12 1.24
C ALA A 311 5.51 11.85 0.44
N LEU A 312 4.69 11.55 -0.59
CA LEU A 312 4.91 10.40 -1.48
C LEU A 312 6.20 10.51 -2.28
N ALA A 313 6.50 11.70 -2.81
CA ALA A 313 7.72 11.93 -3.57
C ALA A 313 8.98 11.75 -2.69
N LEU A 314 8.94 12.24 -1.44
CA LEU A 314 10.01 12.04 -0.47
C LEU A 314 10.16 10.57 -0.08
N LEU A 315 9.06 9.89 0.20
CA LEU A 315 9.05 8.47 0.53
C LEU A 315 9.68 7.64 -0.59
N TRP A 316 9.25 7.89 -1.84
CA TRP A 316 9.80 7.21 -3.01
C TRP A 316 11.28 7.53 -3.22
N GLY A 317 11.66 8.81 -3.16
CA GLY A 317 13.05 9.24 -3.34
C GLY A 317 14.01 8.65 -2.31
N ILE A 318 13.61 8.61 -1.04
CA ILE A 318 14.43 8.08 0.06
C ILE A 318 14.63 6.57 -0.09
N THR A 319 13.55 5.82 -0.35
CA THR A 319 13.64 4.36 -0.49
C THR A 319 14.40 3.98 -1.75
N PHE A 320 14.21 4.68 -2.87
CA PHE A 320 14.94 4.44 -4.11
C PHE A 320 16.45 4.71 -3.96
N THR A 321 16.85 5.80 -3.30
CA THR A 321 18.27 6.08 -3.06
C THR A 321 18.91 5.07 -2.10
N ALA A 322 18.17 4.57 -1.12
CA ALA A 322 18.65 3.53 -0.22
C ALA A 322 18.94 2.22 -0.96
N GLU A 323 18.08 1.83 -1.90
CA GLU A 323 18.30 0.64 -2.73
C GLU A 323 19.51 0.77 -3.66
N LEU A 324 19.74 1.95 -4.26
CA LEU A 324 20.90 2.19 -5.13
C LEU A 324 22.23 2.10 -4.40
N HIS A 325 22.28 2.48 -3.12
CA HIS A 325 23.51 2.41 -2.31
C HIS A 325 23.81 1.01 -1.77
N HIS A 326 22.91 0.05 -1.90
CA HIS A 326 23.10 -1.35 -1.50
C HIS A 326 23.41 -2.30 -2.66
N VAL A 327 23.54 -1.81 -3.89
CA VAL A 327 24.09 -2.58 -5.01
C VAL A 327 25.62 -2.53 -4.90
N PRO A 328 26.31 -3.68 -4.67
CA PRO A 328 27.75 -3.75 -4.53
C PRO A 328 28.45 -3.44 -5.85
#